data_045735e15befb75741cc13c75f291684
#
_entry.id   045735e15befb75741cc13c75f291684
#
_cell.length_a   1.000
_cell.length_b   1.000
_cell.length_c   1.000
_cell.angle_alpha   90.00
_cell.angle_beta   90.00
_cell.angle_gamma   90.00
#
_symmetry.space_group_name_H-M   'P 1'
#
loop_
_entity.id
_entity.type
_entity.pdbx_description
1 polymer ?
#
loop_
_entity_poly.entity_id
_entity_poly.type
_entity_poly.pdbx_seq_one_letter_code
_entity_poly.pdbx_strand_id
1 'polypeptide(L)'
;MKLGYVRVSSQDQNEERQIRQLNEIGMDFIYKEKVSGATINREKLNELINNLKAGDTIYVTDLTRITRSTKDLFLLIEKIKSKDANLKSLKDTWIDLSESNPYSDFLITVMAGVNQLERDLIK
;
A
#
# COMPACT_ATOMS: atom_id res chain seq x y z
N MET A 1 9.62 -2.42 12.73
CA MET A 1 8.32 -3.08 12.96
C MET A 1 7.69 -3.52 11.66
N LYS A 2 6.96 -4.61 11.71
CA LYS A 2 6.16 -5.09 10.59
C LYS A 2 4.71 -4.71 10.83
N LEU A 3 4.16 -3.87 9.97
CA LEU A 3 2.82 -3.33 10.11
C LEU A 3 1.95 -3.80 8.94
N GLY A 4 0.89 -4.53 9.26
CA GLY A 4 -0.04 -5.00 8.24
C GLY A 4 -1.16 -3.99 8.02
N TYR A 5 -1.63 -3.88 6.78
CA TYR A 5 -2.80 -3.10 6.45
C TYR A 5 -3.80 -3.95 5.70
N VAL A 6 -5.00 -4.04 6.22
CA VAL A 6 -6.10 -4.83 5.66
C VAL A 6 -7.27 -3.90 5.38
N ARG A 7 -7.73 -3.90 4.14
CA ARG A 7 -8.91 -3.12 3.74
C ARG A 7 -9.98 -4.05 3.18
N VAL A 8 -11.19 -3.94 3.70
CA VAL A 8 -12.33 -4.69 3.23
C VAL A 8 -13.53 -3.76 3.06
N SER A 9 -14.41 -4.07 2.12
CA SER A 9 -15.71 -3.41 2.03
C SER A 9 -16.69 -4.11 2.97
N SER A 10 -17.86 -3.50 3.19
CA SER A 10 -18.88 -4.12 4.03
C SER A 10 -19.39 -5.45 3.46
N GLN A 11 -19.16 -5.68 2.16
CA GLN A 11 -19.59 -6.90 1.46
C GLN A 11 -18.44 -7.87 1.22
N ASP A 12 -17.22 -7.49 1.58
CA ASP A 12 -16.04 -8.31 1.36
C ASP A 12 -15.83 -9.25 2.53
N GLN A 13 -15.73 -10.54 2.25
CA GLN A 13 -15.54 -11.56 3.27
C GLN A 13 -14.09 -12.06 3.34
N ASN A 14 -13.16 -11.33 2.73
CA ASN A 14 -11.76 -11.72 2.67
C ASN A 14 -10.92 -11.20 3.82
N GLU A 15 -11.52 -10.61 4.84
CA GLU A 15 -10.79 -10.06 5.98
C GLU A 15 -9.93 -11.12 6.66
N GLU A 16 -10.52 -12.26 7.00
CA GLU A 16 -9.79 -13.33 7.67
C GLU A 16 -8.65 -13.87 6.82
N ARG A 17 -8.89 -13.98 5.51
CA ARG A 17 -7.89 -14.46 4.58
C ARG A 17 -6.68 -13.52 4.54
N GLN A 18 -6.93 -12.22 4.47
CA GLN A 18 -5.85 -11.23 4.47
C GLN A 18 -5.07 -11.29 5.77
N ILE A 19 -5.76 -11.34 6.90
CA ILE A 19 -5.13 -11.39 8.21
C ILE A 19 -4.28 -12.66 8.34
N ARG A 20 -4.80 -13.80 7.89
CA ARG A 20 -4.07 -15.07 7.93
C ARG A 20 -2.77 -15.00 7.12
N GLN A 21 -2.86 -14.47 5.90
CA GLN A 21 -1.68 -14.34 5.05
C GLN A 21 -0.62 -13.45 5.68
N LEU A 22 -1.02 -12.35 6.29
CA LEU A 22 -0.09 -11.45 6.95
C LEU A 22 0.49 -12.09 8.21
N ASN A 23 -0.31 -12.81 8.98
CA ASN A 23 0.17 -13.46 10.20
C ASN A 23 1.17 -14.57 9.92
N GLU A 24 1.12 -15.19 8.74
CA GLU A 24 2.13 -16.18 8.34
C GLU A 24 3.52 -15.56 8.24
N ILE A 25 3.59 -14.28 7.93
CA ILE A 25 4.85 -13.55 7.87
C ILE A 25 5.26 -13.07 9.27
N GLY A 26 4.27 -12.80 10.12
CA GLY A 26 4.50 -12.30 11.47
C GLY A 26 4.45 -10.78 11.52
N MET A 27 3.31 -10.23 11.92
CA MET A 27 3.12 -8.78 12.03
C MET A 27 3.22 -8.35 13.49
N ASP A 28 3.80 -7.17 13.72
CA ASP A 28 3.79 -6.55 15.04
C ASP A 28 2.43 -5.92 15.33
N PHE A 29 1.78 -5.41 14.29
CA PHE A 29 0.44 -4.82 14.41
C PHE A 29 -0.25 -4.86 13.06
N ILE A 30 -1.57 -5.03 13.06
CA ILE A 30 -2.38 -5.02 11.83
C ILE A 30 -3.45 -3.94 11.94
N TYR A 31 -3.42 -3.00 11.00
CA TYR A 31 -4.46 -1.98 10.87
C TYR A 31 -5.57 -2.53 9.97
N LYS A 32 -6.80 -2.51 10.48
CA LYS A 32 -7.96 -2.98 9.73
C LYS A 32 -8.86 -1.81 9.40
N GLU A 33 -9.26 -1.72 8.14
CA GLU A 33 -10.14 -0.65 7.68
C GLU A 33 -11.31 -1.21 6.91
N LYS A 34 -12.53 -0.81 7.31
CA LYS A 34 -13.73 -1.09 6.55
C LYS A 34 -14.14 0.17 5.82
N VAL A 35 -14.26 0.05 4.50
CA VAL A 35 -14.62 1.17 3.64
C VAL A 35 -15.89 0.80 2.89
N SER A 36 -16.97 1.55 3.11
CA SER A 36 -18.18 1.38 2.32
C SER A 36 -17.94 1.96 0.91
N GLY A 37 -18.71 1.47 -0.07
CA GLY A 37 -18.44 1.74 -1.48
C GLY A 37 -18.37 3.20 -1.86
N ALA A 38 -19.03 4.10 -1.12
CA ALA A 38 -19.03 5.53 -1.42
C ALA A 38 -18.04 6.32 -0.58
N THR A 39 -17.41 5.70 0.41
CA THR A 39 -16.55 6.39 1.35
C THR A 39 -15.10 6.25 0.95
N ILE A 40 -14.43 7.38 0.78
CA ILE A 40 -13.00 7.44 0.51
C ILE A 40 -12.19 7.75 1.77
N ASN A 41 -12.86 7.80 2.92
CA ASN A 41 -12.19 8.06 4.18
C ASN A 41 -11.35 6.85 4.59
N ARG A 42 -10.06 7.07 4.77
CA ARG A 42 -9.10 6.02 5.06
C ARG A 42 -8.32 6.37 6.32
N GLU A 43 -9.05 6.56 7.40
CA GLU A 43 -8.48 6.98 8.68
C GLU A 43 -7.38 6.06 9.17
N LYS A 44 -7.57 4.74 9.03
CA LYS A 44 -6.58 3.77 9.51
C LYS A 44 -5.31 3.83 8.68
N LEU A 45 -5.43 4.00 7.37
CA LEU A 45 -4.25 4.15 6.51
C LEU A 45 -3.50 5.44 6.87
N ASN A 46 -4.23 6.54 7.07
CA ASN A 46 -3.60 7.80 7.44
C ASN A 46 -2.90 7.69 8.80
N GLU A 47 -3.53 7.02 9.76
CA GLU A 47 -2.93 6.78 11.06
C GLU A 47 -1.65 5.96 10.94
N LEU A 48 -1.69 4.89 10.14
CA LEU A 48 -0.52 4.06 9.88
C LEU A 48 0.64 4.90 9.31
N ILE A 49 0.36 5.68 8.27
CA ILE A 49 1.38 6.50 7.62
C ILE A 49 1.94 7.54 8.59
N ASN A 50 1.09 8.19 9.37
CA ASN A 50 1.53 9.21 10.32
C ASN A 50 2.39 8.64 11.45
N ASN A 51 2.19 7.38 11.79
CA ASN A 51 2.93 6.73 12.86
C ASN A 51 4.16 5.98 12.38
N LEU A 52 4.45 6.01 11.08
CA LEU A 52 5.64 5.33 10.54
C LEU A 52 6.92 5.92 11.10
N LYS A 53 7.87 5.02 11.38
CA LYS A 53 9.21 5.37 11.82
C LYS A 53 10.23 4.71 10.90
N ALA A 54 11.45 5.23 10.91
CA ALA A 54 12.52 4.65 10.11
C ALA A 54 12.68 3.16 10.43
N GLY A 55 12.75 2.35 9.39
CA GLY A 55 12.89 0.90 9.53
C GLY A 55 11.58 0.14 9.56
N ASP A 56 10.43 0.82 9.63
CA ASP A 56 9.13 0.15 9.60
C ASP A 56 8.82 -0.34 8.19
N THR A 57 8.10 -1.47 8.10
CA THR A 57 7.65 -2.02 6.82
C THR A 57 6.14 -2.20 6.86
N ILE A 58 5.46 -1.68 5.85
CA ILE A 58 4.03 -1.92 5.67
C ILE A 58 3.84 -3.13 4.77
N TYR A 59 2.99 -4.06 5.18
CA TYR A 59 2.66 -5.26 4.41
C TYR A 59 1.20 -5.21 4.00
N VAL A 60 0.94 -5.45 2.73
CA VAL A 60 -0.42 -5.63 2.19
C VAL A 60 -0.47 -6.91 1.39
N THR A 61 -1.65 -7.50 1.25
CA THR A 61 -1.81 -8.72 0.44
C THR A 61 -1.68 -8.41 -1.04
N ASP A 62 -2.19 -7.27 -1.45
CA ASP A 62 -1.99 -6.75 -2.81
C ASP A 62 -2.11 -5.23 -2.78
N LEU A 63 -1.58 -4.57 -3.81
CA LEU A 63 -1.54 -3.12 -3.85
C LEU A 63 -2.93 -2.47 -3.97
N THR A 64 -3.94 -3.21 -4.45
CA THR A 64 -5.29 -2.67 -4.52
C THR A 64 -5.91 -2.43 -3.15
N ARG A 65 -5.36 -3.04 -2.11
CA ARG A 65 -5.81 -2.80 -0.72
C ARG A 65 -5.36 -1.44 -0.21
N ILE A 66 -4.23 -0.95 -0.71
CA ILE A 66 -3.73 0.35 -0.27
C ILE A 66 -4.28 1.48 -1.14
N THR A 67 -4.44 1.25 -2.44
CA THR A 67 -5.06 2.21 -3.35
C THR A 67 -5.43 1.55 -4.68
N ARG A 68 -6.43 2.12 -5.37
CA ARG A 68 -6.80 1.69 -6.73
C ARG A 68 -6.23 2.62 -7.79
N SER A 69 -5.70 3.75 -7.37
CA SER A 69 -5.17 4.77 -8.29
C SER A 69 -3.66 4.68 -8.36
N THR A 70 -3.13 4.60 -9.58
CA THR A 70 -1.68 4.60 -9.79
C THR A 70 -1.04 5.88 -9.26
N LYS A 71 -1.72 7.00 -9.46
CA LYS A 71 -1.26 8.30 -8.95
C LYS A 71 -1.18 8.29 -7.42
N ASP A 72 -2.22 7.80 -6.77
CA ASP A 72 -2.26 7.77 -5.31
C ASP A 72 -1.20 6.82 -4.76
N LEU A 73 -0.98 5.69 -5.44
CA LEU A 73 0.07 4.76 -5.07
C LEU A 73 1.44 5.44 -5.11
N PHE A 74 1.71 6.18 -6.18
CA PHE A 74 2.98 6.89 -6.32
C PHE A 74 3.17 7.89 -5.17
N LEU A 75 2.13 8.67 -4.84
CA LEU A 75 2.21 9.63 -3.74
C LEU A 75 2.41 8.96 -2.39
N LEU A 76 1.77 7.81 -2.17
CA LEU A 76 1.95 7.07 -0.94
C LEU A 76 3.37 6.51 -0.82
N ILE A 77 3.91 6.01 -1.91
CA ILE A 77 5.29 5.51 -1.94
C ILE A 77 6.26 6.63 -1.58
N GLU A 78 6.05 7.83 -2.13
CA GLU A 78 6.90 8.97 -1.80
C GLU A 78 6.84 9.31 -0.30
N LYS A 79 5.65 9.27 0.29
CA LYS A 79 5.50 9.52 1.72
C LYS A 79 6.21 8.46 2.56
N ILE A 80 6.06 7.20 2.18
CA ILE A 80 6.68 6.09 2.91
C ILE A 80 8.20 6.21 2.84
N LYS A 81 8.73 6.49 1.65
CA LYS A 81 10.17 6.67 1.47
C LYS A 81 10.70 7.85 2.27
N SER A 82 9.94 8.94 2.36
CA SER A 82 10.37 10.12 3.11
C SER A 82 10.52 9.85 4.60
N LYS A 83 9.89 8.79 5.10
CA LYS A 83 9.99 8.36 6.49
C LYS A 83 11.00 7.23 6.69
N ASP A 84 11.76 6.88 5.66
CA ASP A 84 12.71 5.78 5.67
C ASP A 84 12.05 4.45 6.03
N ALA A 85 10.80 4.29 5.60
CA ALA A 85 10.04 3.05 5.77
C ALA A 85 9.95 2.31 4.45
N ASN A 86 9.38 1.10 4.49
CA ASN A 86 9.26 0.24 3.32
C ASN A 86 7.81 -0.18 3.11
N LEU A 87 7.51 -0.60 1.89
CA LEU A 87 6.20 -1.17 1.53
C LEU A 87 6.45 -2.47 0.79
N LYS A 88 5.75 -3.52 1.21
CA LYS A 88 5.81 -4.83 0.54
C LYS A 88 4.40 -5.34 0.30
N SER A 89 4.21 -5.93 -0.88
CA SER A 89 2.95 -6.59 -1.24
C SER A 89 3.22 -8.07 -1.46
N LEU A 90 2.34 -8.93 -0.93
CA LEU A 90 2.50 -10.37 -1.09
C LEU A 90 2.28 -10.81 -2.53
N LYS A 91 1.32 -10.18 -3.22
CA LYS A 91 1.01 -10.48 -4.61
C LYS A 91 1.95 -9.76 -5.57
N ASP A 92 2.24 -8.50 -5.30
CA ASP A 92 3.03 -7.63 -6.18
C ASP A 92 4.48 -7.61 -5.69
N THR A 93 5.18 -8.72 -5.90
CA THR A 93 6.50 -8.95 -5.32
C THR A 93 7.60 -8.02 -5.84
N TRP A 94 7.31 -7.27 -6.90
CA TRP A 94 8.25 -6.30 -7.45
C TRP A 94 8.39 -5.05 -6.57
N ILE A 95 7.43 -4.80 -5.69
CA ILE A 95 7.48 -3.60 -4.84
C ILE A 95 8.28 -3.91 -3.56
N ASP A 96 9.42 -3.24 -3.40
CA ASP A 96 10.26 -3.31 -2.22
C ASP A 96 11.10 -2.05 -2.17
N LEU A 97 10.85 -1.21 -1.17
CA LEU A 97 11.50 0.09 -1.04
C LEU A 97 12.68 0.06 -0.07
N SER A 98 12.97 -1.11 0.53
CA SER A 98 13.96 -1.23 1.61
C SER A 98 15.38 -0.99 1.15
N GLU A 99 15.68 -1.22 -0.12
CA GLU A 99 17.00 -1.00 -0.69
C GLU A 99 16.88 -0.25 -2.00
N SER A 100 17.99 0.29 -2.46
CA SER A 100 18.05 0.86 -3.80
C SER A 100 17.86 -0.28 -4.80
N ASN A 101 16.61 -0.52 -5.17
CA ASN A 101 16.23 -1.55 -6.13
C ASN A 101 15.93 -0.85 -7.46
N PRO A 102 16.87 -0.90 -8.45
CA PRO A 102 16.63 -0.20 -9.71
C PRO A 102 15.39 -0.69 -10.45
N TYR A 103 15.05 -1.98 -10.29
CA TYR A 103 13.87 -2.55 -10.93
C TYR A 103 12.57 -1.93 -10.37
N SER A 104 12.49 -1.81 -9.05
CA SER A 104 11.35 -1.20 -8.39
C SER A 104 11.23 0.28 -8.76
N ASP A 105 12.34 1.01 -8.74
CA ASP A 105 12.36 2.42 -9.12
C ASP A 105 11.93 2.62 -10.57
N PHE A 106 12.38 1.75 -11.45
CA PHE A 106 11.98 1.79 -12.86
C PHE A 106 10.48 1.57 -13.01
N LEU A 107 9.92 0.57 -12.33
CA LEU A 107 8.49 0.29 -12.40
C LEU A 107 7.65 1.44 -11.86
N ILE A 108 8.07 2.06 -10.76
CA ILE A 108 7.40 3.23 -10.20
C ILE A 108 7.40 4.38 -11.21
N THR A 109 8.52 4.60 -11.87
CA THR A 109 8.64 5.65 -12.88
C THR A 109 7.71 5.38 -14.07
N VAL A 110 7.63 4.13 -14.52
CA VAL A 110 6.73 3.73 -15.60
C VAL A 110 5.28 3.95 -15.18
N MET A 111 4.91 3.56 -13.97
CA MET A 111 3.55 3.76 -13.47
C MET A 111 3.18 5.24 -13.41
N ALA A 112 4.10 6.08 -12.96
CA ALA A 112 3.86 7.52 -12.94
C ALA A 112 3.66 8.07 -14.35
N GLY A 113 4.44 7.59 -15.31
CA GLY A 113 4.31 7.99 -16.70
C GLY A 113 2.98 7.55 -17.31
N VAL A 114 2.56 6.33 -17.05
CA VAL A 114 1.28 5.81 -17.52
C VAL A 114 0.12 6.64 -16.94
N ASN A 115 0.20 6.97 -15.66
CA ASN A 115 -0.81 7.78 -15.01
C ASN A 115 -0.91 9.16 -15.65
N GLN A 116 0.22 9.79 -15.97
CA GLN A 116 0.25 11.08 -16.64
C GLN A 116 -0.38 10.98 -18.04
N LEU A 117 -0.06 9.93 -18.78
CA LEU A 117 -0.62 9.69 -20.10
C LEU A 117 -2.13 9.53 -20.04
N GLU A 118 -2.63 8.76 -19.09
CA GLU A 118 -4.07 8.58 -18.92
C GLU A 118 -4.77 9.90 -18.67
N ARG A 119 -4.19 10.77 -17.85
CA ARG A 119 -4.77 12.10 -17.60
C ARG A 119 -4.79 12.96 -18.86
N ASP A 120 -3.77 12.86 -19.68
CA ASP A 120 -3.69 13.63 -20.93
C ASP A 120 -4.68 13.13 -21.97
N LEU A 121 -5.04 11.84 -21.94
CA LEU A 121 -5.99 11.25 -22.87
C LEU A 121 -7.44 11.46 -22.46
N ILE A 122 -7.71 11.60 -21.17
CA ILE A 122 -9.06 11.82 -20.65
C ILE A 122 -9.31 13.31 -20.55
N LYS A 123 -10.08 13.82 -21.49
CA LYS A 123 -10.43 15.24 -21.51
C LYS A 123 -11.92 15.44 -21.50
#